data_0e103735ce38d0bdce1f817d1bd34268
#
_entry.id   0e103735ce38d0bdce1f817d1bd34268
#
_cell.length_a   1.000
_cell.length_b   1.000
_cell.length_c   1.000
_cell.angle_alpha   90.00
_cell.angle_beta   90.00
_cell.angle_gamma   90.00
#
_symmetry.space_group_name_H-M   'P 1'
#
loop_
_entity.id
_entity.type
_entity.pdbx_description
1 polymer ?
#
loop_
_entity_poly.entity_id
_entity_poly.type
_entity_poly.pdbx_seq_one_letter_code
_entity_poly.pdbx_strand_id
1 'polypeptide(L)'
;KPSSAASDVYKRQDEGATVRKGQLLFIIDPTQYEAAVRTAKASVATAEAAVNTQQMTVDNKIELNKKQIISDYDLSMAKNSLAQAQAQLAQAKAQLTTAQQNYSFTQVKSPSDGVINDIPYRLGALVSPSMATPMTTVSEIDEVYVYFSTTEKELLAMTKTGGTIKEEISKIPAIKLQLIDGTTYDAEGNVDAITGVIDQSTGSVSMRAIFPNKEHMLRSGGTANVLIPYNMENVIS
;
A
#
# COMPACT_ATOMS: atom_id res chain seq x y z
N LYS A 1 10.71 20.56 -26.87
CA LYS A 1 11.05 20.44 -25.42
C LYS A 1 9.96 19.62 -24.80
N PRO A 2 10.22 18.44 -24.18
CA PRO A 2 9.20 17.74 -23.41
C PRO A 2 8.82 18.61 -22.23
N SER A 3 7.53 18.70 -21.95
CA SER A 3 7.02 19.39 -20.75
C SER A 3 7.46 18.61 -19.53
N SER A 4 7.85 19.31 -18.49
CA SER A 4 8.53 18.85 -17.27
C SER A 4 7.77 17.87 -16.35
N ALA A 5 6.77 17.17 -16.83
CA ALA A 5 5.90 16.31 -16.02
C ALA A 5 5.72 14.88 -16.54
N ALA A 6 6.36 14.51 -17.65
CA ALA A 6 6.15 13.21 -18.25
C ALA A 6 7.50 12.53 -18.50
N SER A 7 7.66 11.31 -17.99
CA SER A 7 8.91 10.55 -18.04
C SER A 7 8.70 9.21 -18.72
N ASP A 8 9.71 8.75 -19.45
CA ASP A 8 9.70 7.46 -20.16
C ASP A 8 9.66 6.29 -19.17
N VAL A 9 8.87 5.26 -19.48
CA VAL A 9 8.70 4.06 -18.66
C VAL A 9 9.44 2.88 -19.27
N TYR A 10 10.20 2.16 -18.45
CA TYR A 10 10.82 0.89 -18.76
C TYR A 10 10.08 -0.24 -18.05
N LYS A 11 9.45 -1.15 -18.81
CA LYS A 11 8.72 -2.32 -18.31
C LYS A 11 9.68 -3.45 -17.99
N ARG A 12 9.48 -4.13 -16.86
CA ARG A 12 10.27 -5.30 -16.46
C ARG A 12 9.46 -6.59 -16.30
N GLN A 13 8.13 -6.54 -16.42
CA GLN A 13 7.23 -7.68 -16.24
C GLN A 13 6.23 -7.76 -17.38
N ASP A 14 5.68 -8.94 -17.60
CA ASP A 14 4.63 -9.19 -18.58
C ASP A 14 3.26 -9.31 -17.91
N GLU A 15 2.20 -9.10 -18.68
CA GLU A 15 0.83 -9.31 -18.24
C GLU A 15 0.62 -10.77 -17.84
N GLY A 16 -0.08 -10.99 -16.75
CA GLY A 16 -0.29 -12.32 -16.16
C GLY A 16 0.90 -12.87 -15.37
N ALA A 17 2.01 -12.14 -15.26
CA ALA A 17 3.16 -12.59 -14.47
C ALA A 17 2.87 -12.52 -12.96
N THR A 18 3.30 -13.54 -12.23
CA THR A 18 3.28 -13.53 -10.77
C THR A 18 4.38 -12.65 -10.24
N VAL A 19 4.06 -11.80 -9.27
CA VAL A 19 5.00 -10.87 -8.63
C VAL A 19 4.93 -10.95 -7.14
N ARG A 20 6.04 -10.62 -6.49
CA ARG A 20 6.15 -10.56 -5.02
C ARG A 20 6.12 -9.12 -4.54
N LYS A 21 5.65 -8.94 -3.32
CA LYS A 21 5.71 -7.64 -2.63
C LYS A 21 7.12 -7.06 -2.68
N GLY A 22 7.22 -5.80 -3.10
CA GLY A 22 8.49 -5.09 -3.27
C GLY A 22 9.24 -5.38 -4.58
N GLN A 23 8.73 -6.31 -5.41
CA GLN A 23 9.33 -6.58 -6.73
C GLN A 23 9.18 -5.37 -7.65
N LEU A 24 10.26 -5.02 -8.35
CA LEU A 24 10.30 -3.90 -9.27
C LEU A 24 9.49 -4.21 -10.54
N LEU A 25 8.48 -3.39 -10.83
CA LEU A 25 7.59 -3.53 -11.98
C LEU A 25 7.98 -2.60 -13.12
N PHE A 26 8.16 -1.31 -12.81
CA PHE A 26 8.48 -0.28 -13.79
C PHE A 26 9.61 0.61 -13.28
N ILE A 27 10.36 1.17 -14.19
CA ILE A 27 11.32 2.24 -13.93
C ILE A 27 10.89 3.43 -14.77
N ILE A 28 10.65 4.54 -14.10
CA ILE A 28 10.42 5.85 -14.71
C ILE A 28 11.78 6.52 -14.84
N ASP A 29 12.05 7.27 -15.92
CA ASP A 29 13.36 7.90 -16.13
C ASP A 29 13.86 8.63 -14.87
N PRO A 30 14.93 8.14 -14.23
CA PRO A 30 15.39 8.66 -12.94
C PRO A 30 16.32 9.87 -13.09
N THR A 31 16.72 10.25 -14.30
CA THR A 31 17.85 11.17 -14.56
C THR A 31 17.72 12.50 -13.83
N GLN A 32 16.54 13.12 -13.87
CA GLN A 32 16.28 14.39 -13.18
C GLN A 32 16.28 14.24 -11.66
N TYR A 33 15.70 13.15 -11.17
CA TYR A 33 15.60 12.86 -9.74
C TYR A 33 16.97 12.53 -9.13
N GLU A 34 17.80 11.79 -9.83
CA GLU A 34 19.19 11.53 -9.43
C GLU A 34 20.01 12.81 -9.34
N ALA A 35 19.84 13.71 -10.31
CA ALA A 35 20.50 15.02 -10.28
C ALA A 35 20.05 15.84 -9.05
N ALA A 36 18.75 15.85 -8.75
CA ALA A 36 18.20 16.51 -7.57
C ALA A 36 18.77 15.94 -6.26
N VAL A 37 18.89 14.61 -6.14
CA VAL A 37 19.51 13.95 -4.98
C VAL A 37 20.97 14.33 -4.84
N ARG A 38 21.75 14.37 -5.95
CA ARG A 38 23.16 14.80 -5.90
C ARG A 38 23.30 16.25 -5.43
N THR A 39 22.46 17.14 -5.94
CA THR A 39 22.45 18.55 -5.52
C THR A 39 22.10 18.70 -4.04
N ALA A 40 21.05 18.01 -3.56
CA ALA A 40 20.66 18.04 -2.17
C ALA A 40 21.77 17.46 -1.25
N LYS A 41 22.44 16.38 -1.67
CA LYS A 41 23.61 15.84 -0.92
C LYS A 41 24.73 16.85 -0.81
N ALA A 42 25.05 17.58 -1.88
CA ALA A 42 26.07 18.62 -1.84
C ALA A 42 25.69 19.76 -0.88
N SER A 43 24.41 20.16 -0.85
CA SER A 43 23.91 21.16 0.10
C SER A 43 24.04 20.70 1.56
N VAL A 44 23.76 19.42 1.85
CA VAL A 44 23.98 18.86 3.19
C VAL A 44 25.46 18.92 3.57
N ALA A 45 26.37 18.51 2.68
CA ALA A 45 27.79 18.53 2.94
C ALA A 45 28.31 19.97 3.24
N THR A 46 27.81 20.97 2.49
CA THR A 46 28.12 22.37 2.73
C THR A 46 27.64 22.85 4.11
N ALA A 47 26.39 22.49 4.46
CA ALA A 47 25.82 22.86 5.76
C ALA A 47 26.52 22.13 6.93
N GLU A 48 26.96 20.89 6.75
CA GLU A 48 27.75 20.14 7.75
C GLU A 48 29.09 20.80 7.99
N ALA A 49 29.78 21.24 6.93
CA ALA A 49 31.03 21.99 7.06
C ALA A 49 30.84 23.32 7.82
N ALA A 50 29.72 24.03 7.56
CA ALA A 50 29.40 25.26 8.28
C ALA A 50 29.15 24.99 9.78
N VAL A 51 28.40 23.93 10.13
CA VAL A 51 28.19 23.52 11.52
C VAL A 51 29.54 23.22 12.21
N ASN A 52 30.40 22.44 11.56
CA ASN A 52 31.70 22.10 12.10
C ASN A 52 32.55 23.35 12.38
N THR A 53 32.53 24.33 11.46
CA THR A 53 33.25 25.61 11.65
C THR A 53 32.70 26.39 12.84
N GLN A 54 31.36 26.49 12.96
CA GLN A 54 30.75 27.19 14.10
C GLN A 54 30.95 26.43 15.42
N GLN A 55 30.97 25.10 15.41
CA GLN A 55 31.27 24.29 16.58
C GLN A 55 32.69 24.57 17.09
N MET A 56 33.69 24.55 16.22
CA MET A 56 35.08 24.90 16.58
C MET A 56 35.16 26.30 17.17
N THR A 57 34.40 27.25 16.61
CA THR A 57 34.34 28.62 17.12
C THR A 57 33.77 28.66 18.53
N VAL A 58 32.70 27.94 18.79
CA VAL A 58 32.08 27.84 20.12
C VAL A 58 33.05 27.21 21.12
N ASP A 59 33.69 26.10 20.74
CA ASP A 59 34.64 25.37 21.59
C ASP A 59 35.79 26.26 22.02
N ASN A 60 36.41 27.02 21.08
CA ASN A 60 37.45 28.00 21.36
C ASN A 60 36.96 29.11 22.29
N LYS A 61 35.74 29.63 22.05
CA LYS A 61 35.16 30.69 22.89
C LYS A 61 34.80 30.19 24.29
N ILE A 62 34.44 28.94 24.47
CA ILE A 62 34.24 28.33 25.80
C ILE A 62 35.53 28.36 26.59
N GLU A 63 36.66 27.99 25.98
CA GLU A 63 37.96 28.01 26.65
C GLU A 63 38.44 29.42 27.01
N LEU A 64 38.21 30.41 26.13
CA LEU A 64 38.51 31.80 26.39
C LEU A 64 37.64 32.42 27.50
N ASN A 65 36.34 32.06 27.52
CA ASN A 65 35.40 32.51 28.55
C ASN A 65 35.76 31.94 29.93
N LYS A 66 36.15 30.65 30.02
CA LYS A 66 36.64 30.04 31.27
C LYS A 66 37.86 30.79 31.85
N LYS A 67 38.68 31.34 30.98
CA LYS A 67 39.85 32.17 31.36
C LYS A 67 39.49 33.63 31.57
N GLN A 68 38.20 34.00 31.52
CA GLN A 68 37.72 35.38 31.68
C GLN A 68 38.28 36.37 30.64
N ILE A 69 38.71 35.88 29.46
CA ILE A 69 39.23 36.70 28.36
C ILE A 69 38.11 37.32 27.53
N ILE A 70 36.97 36.64 27.41
CA ILE A 70 35.78 37.14 26.68
C ILE A 70 34.54 37.15 27.56
N SER A 71 33.55 37.96 27.18
CA SER A 71 32.28 38.10 27.89
C SER A 71 31.35 36.92 27.65
N ASP A 72 30.37 36.68 28.56
CA ASP A 72 29.29 35.72 28.38
C ASP A 72 28.42 36.06 27.16
N TYR A 73 28.33 37.35 26.82
CA TYR A 73 27.64 37.83 25.63
C TYR A 73 28.30 37.29 24.35
N ASP A 74 29.65 37.38 24.25
CA ASP A 74 30.40 36.89 23.09
C ASP A 74 30.25 35.36 22.91
N LEU A 75 30.24 34.62 24.01
CA LEU A 75 29.99 33.18 24.00
C LEU A 75 28.57 32.89 23.56
N SER A 76 27.56 33.62 24.05
CA SER A 76 26.17 33.46 23.69
C SER A 76 25.94 33.74 22.19
N MET A 77 26.58 34.76 21.65
CA MET A 77 26.54 35.06 20.20
C MET A 77 27.10 33.92 19.36
N ALA A 78 28.17 33.29 19.76
CA ALA A 78 28.73 32.14 19.05
C ALA A 78 27.82 30.93 19.12
N LYS A 79 27.20 30.65 20.28
CA LYS A 79 26.19 29.59 20.42
C LYS A 79 24.97 29.82 19.53
N ASN A 80 24.51 31.06 19.42
CA ASN A 80 23.42 31.41 18.52
C ASN A 80 23.78 31.18 17.04
N SER A 81 25.02 31.53 16.65
CA SER A 81 25.52 31.25 15.29
C SER A 81 25.62 29.76 15.01
N LEU A 82 26.02 28.95 15.97
CA LEU A 82 26.01 27.50 15.85
C LEU A 82 24.57 26.97 15.70
N ALA A 83 23.64 27.44 16.52
CA ALA A 83 22.23 27.05 16.42
C ALA A 83 21.64 27.41 15.05
N GLN A 84 22.00 28.57 14.49
CA GLN A 84 21.60 28.94 13.14
C GLN A 84 22.18 28.01 12.08
N ALA A 85 23.46 27.64 12.16
CA ALA A 85 24.06 26.68 11.24
C ALA A 85 23.42 25.28 11.36
N GLN A 86 23.10 24.83 12.57
CA GLN A 86 22.39 23.57 12.81
C GLN A 86 20.98 23.58 12.20
N ALA A 87 20.26 24.69 12.30
CA ALA A 87 18.94 24.84 11.65
C ALA A 87 19.06 24.77 10.12
N GLN A 88 20.09 25.39 9.54
CA GLN A 88 20.34 25.29 8.09
C GLN A 88 20.70 23.87 7.68
N LEU A 89 21.48 23.13 8.47
CA LEU A 89 21.74 21.71 8.23
C LEU A 89 20.47 20.87 8.29
N ALA A 90 19.60 21.11 9.27
CA ALA A 90 18.32 20.43 9.38
C ALA A 90 17.43 20.67 8.14
N GLN A 91 17.40 21.91 7.65
CA GLN A 91 16.69 22.26 6.41
C GLN A 91 17.28 21.52 5.19
N ALA A 92 18.60 21.50 5.04
CA ALA A 92 19.26 20.79 3.94
C ALA A 92 18.97 19.27 3.98
N LYS A 93 18.98 18.66 5.17
CA LYS A 93 18.64 17.25 5.37
C LYS A 93 17.17 16.96 5.00
N ALA A 94 16.23 17.84 5.35
CA ALA A 94 14.84 17.72 4.94
C ALA A 94 14.68 17.76 3.40
N GLN A 95 15.41 18.67 2.73
CA GLN A 95 15.43 18.74 1.27
C GLN A 95 16.00 17.47 0.64
N LEU A 96 17.06 16.90 1.21
CA LEU A 96 17.63 15.64 0.75
C LEU A 96 16.61 14.49 0.89
N THR A 97 15.92 14.42 2.02
CA THR A 97 14.87 13.41 2.23
C THR A 97 13.77 13.52 1.16
N THR A 98 13.30 14.72 0.87
CA THR A 98 12.30 14.95 -0.19
C THR A 98 12.83 14.52 -1.56
N ALA A 99 14.07 14.87 -1.91
CA ALA A 99 14.68 14.47 -3.17
C ALA A 99 14.83 12.93 -3.27
N GLN A 100 15.21 12.26 -2.19
CA GLN A 100 15.29 10.79 -2.13
C GLN A 100 13.93 10.11 -2.25
N GLN A 101 12.90 10.66 -1.63
CA GLN A 101 11.53 10.17 -1.77
C GLN A 101 11.05 10.28 -3.22
N ASN A 102 11.25 11.43 -3.87
CA ASN A 102 10.91 11.62 -5.26
C ASN A 102 11.68 10.64 -6.18
N TYR A 103 12.97 10.41 -5.90
CA TYR A 103 13.76 9.40 -6.61
C TYR A 103 13.20 7.98 -6.39
N SER A 104 12.75 7.64 -5.18
CA SER A 104 12.18 6.32 -4.90
C SER A 104 10.91 6.04 -5.70
N PHE A 105 10.11 7.07 -6.01
CA PHE A 105 8.90 6.94 -6.84
C PHE A 105 9.20 6.64 -8.32
N THR A 106 10.44 6.83 -8.78
CA THR A 106 10.83 6.38 -10.13
C THR A 106 10.92 4.86 -10.23
N GLN A 107 11.01 4.16 -9.12
CA GLN A 107 11.03 2.71 -9.02
C GLN A 107 9.66 2.21 -8.54
N VAL A 108 8.77 1.90 -9.47
CA VAL A 108 7.45 1.39 -9.15
C VAL A 108 7.56 -0.08 -8.77
N LYS A 109 7.21 -0.40 -7.52
CA LYS A 109 7.27 -1.75 -6.96
C LYS A 109 5.89 -2.27 -6.65
N SER A 110 5.73 -3.60 -6.65
CA SER A 110 4.47 -4.23 -6.25
C SER A 110 4.17 -3.98 -4.77
N PRO A 111 2.95 -3.54 -4.40
CA PRO A 111 2.55 -3.36 -3.00
C PRO A 111 2.24 -4.68 -2.29
N SER A 112 1.89 -5.75 -3.03
CA SER A 112 1.51 -7.07 -2.52
C SER A 112 2.08 -8.18 -3.39
N ASP A 113 2.00 -9.42 -2.91
CA ASP A 113 2.13 -10.61 -3.74
C ASP A 113 0.88 -10.73 -4.62
N GLY A 114 1.02 -11.30 -5.82
CA GLY A 114 -0.12 -11.45 -6.70
C GLY A 114 0.23 -11.57 -8.18
N VAL A 115 -0.75 -11.36 -9.04
CA VAL A 115 -0.59 -11.40 -10.51
C VAL A 115 -0.85 -10.04 -11.09
N ILE A 116 0.02 -9.65 -12.01
CA ILE A 116 -0.14 -8.44 -12.82
C ILE A 116 -1.30 -8.64 -13.78
N ASN A 117 -2.23 -7.69 -13.77
CA ASN A 117 -3.29 -7.62 -14.78
C ASN A 117 -2.75 -6.98 -16.08
N ASP A 118 -3.62 -6.29 -16.80
CA ASP A 118 -3.26 -5.58 -18.01
C ASP A 118 -2.24 -4.45 -17.76
N ILE A 119 -1.39 -4.21 -18.73
CA ILE A 119 -0.41 -3.12 -18.77
C ILE A 119 -0.73 -2.24 -19.98
N PRO A 120 -1.57 -1.21 -19.84
CA PRO A 120 -2.04 -0.40 -20.95
C PRO A 120 -0.94 0.46 -21.57
N TYR A 121 0.19 0.66 -20.90
CA TYR A 121 1.28 1.50 -21.35
C TYR A 121 2.43 0.70 -21.93
N ARG A 122 2.88 1.09 -23.12
CA ARG A 122 4.05 0.49 -23.79
C ARG A 122 5.35 1.12 -23.30
N LEU A 123 6.46 0.46 -23.57
CA LEU A 123 7.80 1.00 -23.34
C LEU A 123 7.94 2.37 -24.03
N GLY A 124 8.51 3.34 -23.32
CA GLY A 124 8.62 4.72 -23.78
C GLY A 124 7.32 5.52 -23.69
N ALA A 125 6.26 4.99 -23.09
CA ALA A 125 5.05 5.77 -22.83
C ALA A 125 5.31 6.85 -21.79
N LEU A 126 4.75 8.02 -22.04
CA LEU A 126 4.81 9.16 -21.14
C LEU A 126 3.80 8.97 -20.01
N VAL A 127 4.26 9.00 -18.75
CA VAL A 127 3.40 8.88 -17.57
C VAL A 127 3.44 10.15 -16.72
N SER A 128 2.33 10.45 -16.08
CA SER A 128 2.15 11.60 -15.20
C SER A 128 1.31 11.21 -13.97
N PRO A 129 1.53 11.82 -12.81
CA PRO A 129 0.70 11.58 -11.62
C PRO A 129 -0.79 11.91 -11.80
N SER A 130 -1.15 12.70 -12.81
CA SER A 130 -2.53 13.10 -13.10
C SER A 130 -3.27 12.15 -14.05
N MET A 131 -2.68 11.01 -14.43
CA MET A 131 -3.33 10.05 -15.32
C MET A 131 -4.47 9.33 -14.61
N ALA A 132 -5.62 9.23 -15.29
CA ALA A 132 -6.81 8.56 -14.76
C ALA A 132 -6.66 7.03 -14.73
N THR A 133 -5.86 6.45 -15.63
CA THR A 133 -5.66 5.00 -15.72
C THR A 133 -4.36 4.62 -15.00
N PRO A 134 -4.38 3.63 -14.09
CA PRO A 134 -3.18 3.15 -13.44
C PRO A 134 -2.23 2.47 -14.44
N MET A 135 -0.94 2.42 -14.13
CA MET A 135 0.07 1.77 -14.99
C MET A 135 -0.16 0.26 -15.07
N THR A 136 -0.62 -0.35 -14.02
CA THR A 136 -1.10 -1.73 -13.91
C THR A 136 -1.83 -1.89 -12.59
N THR A 137 -2.53 -3.00 -12.46
CA THR A 137 -3.09 -3.45 -11.17
C THR A 137 -2.49 -4.81 -10.82
N VAL A 138 -2.22 -5.03 -9.55
CA VAL A 138 -1.79 -6.34 -9.04
C VAL A 138 -2.96 -6.91 -8.27
N SER A 139 -3.44 -8.08 -8.69
CA SER A 139 -4.49 -8.82 -7.98
C SER A 139 -3.85 -9.84 -7.06
N GLU A 140 -4.16 -9.75 -5.77
CA GLU A 140 -3.88 -10.80 -4.82
C GLU A 140 -4.85 -11.95 -5.11
N ILE A 141 -4.32 -13.13 -5.37
CA ILE A 141 -5.10 -14.27 -5.86
C ILE A 141 -5.03 -15.48 -4.95
N ASP A 142 -4.30 -15.42 -3.84
CA ASP A 142 -4.19 -16.53 -2.88
C ASP A 142 -5.50 -16.79 -2.14
N GLU A 143 -6.30 -15.74 -1.97
CA GLU A 143 -7.66 -15.80 -1.44
C GLU A 143 -8.63 -15.09 -2.37
N VAL A 144 -9.81 -15.65 -2.53
CA VAL A 144 -10.88 -15.07 -3.36
C VAL A 144 -12.11 -14.78 -2.52
N TYR A 145 -12.62 -13.58 -2.67
CA TYR A 145 -13.89 -13.18 -2.06
C TYR A 145 -15.04 -13.54 -3.00
N VAL A 146 -15.95 -14.34 -2.49
CA VAL A 146 -17.17 -14.72 -3.19
C VAL A 146 -18.35 -13.99 -2.57
N TYR A 147 -19.04 -13.21 -3.38
CA TYR A 147 -20.23 -12.48 -2.98
C TYR A 147 -21.45 -13.24 -3.47
N PHE A 148 -22.38 -13.52 -2.57
CA PHE A 148 -23.64 -14.18 -2.88
C PHE A 148 -24.76 -13.58 -2.04
N SER A 149 -26.00 -13.77 -2.49
CA SER A 149 -27.18 -13.27 -1.77
C SER A 149 -28.02 -14.44 -1.27
N THR A 150 -28.54 -14.30 -0.06
CA THR A 150 -29.50 -15.23 0.54
C THR A 150 -30.76 -14.48 0.92
N THR A 151 -31.88 -15.16 1.05
CA THR A 151 -33.13 -14.53 1.49
C THR A 151 -33.09 -14.27 3.02
N GLU A 152 -33.80 -13.24 3.48
CA GLU A 152 -33.93 -12.97 4.92
C GLU A 152 -34.45 -14.20 5.68
N LYS A 153 -35.38 -14.95 5.10
CA LYS A 153 -35.95 -16.18 5.68
C LYS A 153 -34.88 -17.26 5.89
N GLU A 154 -33.98 -17.44 4.93
CA GLU A 154 -32.86 -18.39 5.02
C GLU A 154 -31.86 -17.95 6.05
N LEU A 155 -31.50 -16.66 6.06
CA LEU A 155 -30.60 -16.10 7.06
C LEU A 155 -31.15 -16.30 8.46
N LEU A 156 -32.42 -15.98 8.72
CA LEU A 156 -33.07 -16.20 10.00
C LEU A 156 -33.14 -17.69 10.37
N ALA A 157 -33.26 -18.58 9.41
CA ALA A 157 -33.22 -20.02 9.67
C ALA A 157 -31.83 -20.51 10.09
N MET A 158 -30.76 -19.89 9.57
CA MET A 158 -29.38 -20.20 9.95
C MET A 158 -28.97 -19.59 11.31
N THR A 159 -29.60 -18.47 11.69
CA THR A 159 -29.17 -17.64 12.84
C THR A 159 -30.15 -17.67 14.02
N LYS A 160 -31.06 -18.61 14.05
CA LYS A 160 -32.20 -18.72 15.01
C LYS A 160 -31.89 -18.57 16.52
N THR A 161 -30.64 -18.45 16.93
CA THR A 161 -30.23 -18.50 18.34
C THR A 161 -29.93 -17.16 18.98
N GLY A 162 -30.10 -16.04 18.31
CA GLY A 162 -29.85 -14.69 18.84
C GLY A 162 -28.40 -14.49 19.29
N GLY A 163 -27.73 -13.50 18.76
CA GLY A 163 -26.34 -13.18 19.11
C GLY A 163 -25.87 -11.96 18.36
N THR A 164 -24.60 -11.65 18.46
CA THR A 164 -23.96 -10.64 17.62
C THR A 164 -23.75 -11.19 16.20
N ILE A 165 -23.74 -10.33 15.18
CA ILE A 165 -23.50 -10.71 13.77
C ILE A 165 -22.25 -11.62 13.65
N LYS A 166 -21.25 -11.38 14.46
CA LYS A 166 -19.99 -12.14 14.50
C LYS A 166 -20.18 -13.58 15.01
N GLU A 167 -21.05 -13.77 15.98
CA GLU A 167 -21.41 -15.10 16.50
C GLU A 167 -22.31 -15.85 15.50
N GLU A 168 -23.17 -15.14 14.79
CA GLU A 168 -24.02 -15.70 13.75
C GLU A 168 -23.19 -16.21 12.56
N ILE A 169 -22.21 -15.42 12.10
CA ILE A 169 -21.26 -15.80 11.04
C ILE A 169 -20.51 -17.09 11.44
N SER A 170 -20.06 -17.21 12.68
CA SER A 170 -19.29 -18.38 13.15
C SER A 170 -20.11 -19.68 13.20
N LYS A 171 -21.43 -19.60 13.17
CA LYS A 171 -22.36 -20.76 13.15
C LYS A 171 -22.67 -21.26 11.75
N ILE A 172 -22.39 -20.45 10.73
CA ILE A 172 -22.60 -20.84 9.34
C ILE A 172 -21.56 -21.92 9.00
N PRO A 173 -22.01 -23.11 8.52
CA PRO A 173 -21.07 -24.15 8.15
C PRO A 173 -20.20 -23.72 6.97
N ALA A 174 -19.06 -24.37 6.82
CA ALA A 174 -18.21 -24.18 5.66
C ALA A 174 -18.98 -24.44 4.38
N ILE A 175 -18.83 -23.56 3.42
CA ILE A 175 -19.57 -23.58 2.15
C ILE A 175 -18.66 -24.07 1.02
N LYS A 176 -19.28 -24.64 -0.02
CA LYS A 176 -18.57 -25.10 -1.21
C LYS A 176 -18.96 -24.29 -2.43
N LEU A 177 -18.06 -24.26 -3.41
CA LEU A 177 -18.35 -23.65 -4.71
C LEU A 177 -18.54 -24.73 -5.76
N GLN A 178 -19.59 -24.58 -6.56
CA GLN A 178 -19.72 -25.30 -7.81
C GLN A 178 -19.38 -24.33 -8.94
N LEU A 179 -18.36 -24.68 -9.69
CA LEU A 179 -17.90 -23.90 -10.82
C LEU A 179 -18.89 -23.98 -12.00
N ILE A 180 -18.72 -23.12 -12.98
CA ILE A 180 -19.64 -23.01 -14.12
C ILE A 180 -19.68 -24.29 -14.98
N ASP A 181 -18.64 -25.10 -14.93
CA ASP A 181 -18.56 -26.41 -15.61
C ASP A 181 -19.26 -27.54 -14.83
N GLY A 182 -19.84 -27.23 -13.66
CA GLY A 182 -20.49 -28.19 -12.78
C GLY A 182 -19.57 -28.91 -11.80
N THR A 183 -18.26 -28.70 -11.87
CA THR A 183 -17.31 -29.27 -10.91
C THR A 183 -17.40 -28.57 -9.57
N THR A 184 -17.18 -29.31 -8.48
CA THR A 184 -17.10 -28.72 -7.14
C THR A 184 -15.66 -28.34 -6.86
N TYR A 185 -15.44 -27.12 -6.38
CA TYR A 185 -14.13 -26.66 -5.96
C TYR A 185 -13.70 -27.37 -4.68
N ASP A 186 -12.47 -27.87 -4.65
CA ASP A 186 -11.99 -28.76 -3.58
C ASP A 186 -11.85 -28.07 -2.22
N ALA A 187 -11.56 -26.76 -2.21
CA ALA A 187 -11.41 -26.04 -0.96
C ALA A 187 -12.76 -25.49 -0.48
N GLU A 188 -12.99 -25.58 0.82
CA GLU A 188 -14.15 -25.00 1.47
C GLU A 188 -13.88 -23.54 1.84
N GLY A 189 -14.94 -22.72 1.77
CA GLY A 189 -14.91 -21.32 2.16
C GLY A 189 -15.67 -21.06 3.44
N ASN A 190 -15.26 -19.99 4.11
CA ASN A 190 -15.94 -19.51 5.32
C ASN A 190 -16.57 -18.15 5.05
N VAL A 191 -17.79 -17.97 5.53
CA VAL A 191 -18.45 -16.67 5.52
C VAL A 191 -17.74 -15.76 6.49
N ASP A 192 -17.34 -14.59 6.06
CA ASP A 192 -16.63 -13.60 6.89
C ASP A 192 -17.40 -12.30 7.09
N ALA A 193 -18.37 -12.01 6.24
CA ALA A 193 -19.19 -10.81 6.34
C ALA A 193 -20.63 -11.03 5.87
N ILE A 194 -21.54 -10.38 6.56
CA ILE A 194 -22.97 -10.27 6.20
C ILE A 194 -23.31 -8.79 6.17
N THR A 195 -23.98 -8.35 5.11
CA THR A 195 -24.41 -6.96 5.00
C THR A 195 -25.55 -6.70 5.99
N GLY A 196 -25.40 -5.66 6.81
CA GLY A 196 -26.43 -5.26 7.80
C GLY A 196 -27.70 -4.62 7.20
N VAL A 197 -27.81 -4.56 5.87
CA VAL A 197 -28.93 -3.94 5.15
C VAL A 197 -29.53 -4.96 4.20
N ILE A 198 -30.86 -5.10 4.27
CA ILE A 198 -31.65 -5.93 3.35
C ILE A 198 -31.95 -5.10 2.12
N ASP A 199 -31.73 -5.65 0.93
CA ASP A 199 -32.17 -5.04 -0.31
C ASP A 199 -33.72 -5.11 -0.39
N GLN A 200 -34.36 -3.96 -0.28
CA GLN A 200 -35.83 -3.86 -0.24
C GLN A 200 -36.50 -4.30 -1.53
N SER A 201 -35.78 -4.31 -2.65
CA SER A 201 -36.35 -4.72 -3.95
C SER A 201 -36.40 -6.24 -4.11
N THR A 202 -35.46 -6.95 -3.50
CA THR A 202 -35.32 -8.40 -3.64
C THR A 202 -35.56 -9.17 -2.35
N GLY A 203 -35.64 -8.50 -1.19
CA GLY A 203 -35.73 -9.15 0.13
C GLY A 203 -34.49 -9.99 0.48
N SER A 204 -33.34 -9.68 -0.13
CA SER A 204 -32.13 -10.47 0.04
C SER A 204 -31.06 -9.73 0.83
N VAL A 205 -30.19 -10.50 1.46
CA VAL A 205 -29.02 -10.05 2.22
C VAL A 205 -27.76 -10.52 1.49
N SER A 206 -26.82 -9.62 1.26
CA SER A 206 -25.55 -9.97 0.65
C SER A 206 -24.59 -10.53 1.70
N MET A 207 -23.95 -11.61 1.35
CA MET A 207 -22.94 -12.29 2.16
C MET A 207 -21.63 -12.35 1.39
N ARG A 208 -20.52 -12.37 2.12
CA ARG A 208 -19.19 -12.56 1.56
C ARG A 208 -18.54 -13.77 2.21
N ALA A 209 -17.94 -14.62 1.40
CA ALA A 209 -17.13 -15.73 1.89
C ALA A 209 -15.73 -15.67 1.31
N ILE A 210 -14.76 -16.15 2.08
CA ILE A 210 -13.35 -16.26 1.71
C ILE A 210 -13.06 -17.70 1.33
N PHE A 211 -12.49 -17.89 0.15
CA PHE A 211 -12.02 -19.19 -0.33
C PHE A 211 -10.51 -19.14 -0.55
N PRO A 212 -9.73 -20.10 -0.03
CA PRO A 212 -8.33 -20.22 -0.36
C PRO A 212 -8.18 -20.63 -1.83
N ASN A 213 -7.26 -20.03 -2.56
CA ASN A 213 -7.05 -20.23 -3.99
C ASN A 213 -5.60 -20.58 -4.30
N LYS A 214 -5.05 -21.58 -3.63
CA LYS A 214 -3.63 -21.99 -3.73
C LYS A 214 -3.21 -22.37 -5.14
N GLU A 215 -4.12 -22.92 -5.92
CA GLU A 215 -3.87 -23.33 -7.32
C GLU A 215 -4.15 -22.22 -8.33
N HIS A 216 -4.57 -21.04 -7.86
CA HIS A 216 -4.91 -19.88 -8.68
C HIS A 216 -5.92 -20.17 -9.80
N MET A 217 -6.82 -21.15 -9.54
CA MET A 217 -7.86 -21.57 -10.46
C MET A 217 -8.98 -20.53 -10.54
N LEU A 218 -9.36 -19.96 -9.39
CA LEU A 218 -10.39 -18.94 -9.30
C LEU A 218 -9.83 -17.58 -9.75
N ARG A 219 -10.64 -16.85 -10.55
CA ARG A 219 -10.26 -15.52 -11.05
C ARG A 219 -11.33 -14.50 -10.70
N SER A 220 -10.93 -13.28 -10.44
CA SER A 220 -11.85 -12.16 -10.22
C SER A 220 -12.76 -11.96 -11.43
N GLY A 221 -14.06 -11.72 -11.18
CA GLY A 221 -15.08 -11.58 -12.22
C GLY A 221 -15.71 -12.92 -12.68
N GLY A 222 -15.23 -14.06 -12.19
CA GLY A 222 -15.87 -15.36 -12.41
C GLY A 222 -17.20 -15.48 -11.69
N THR A 223 -18.08 -16.38 -12.18
CA THR A 223 -19.36 -16.75 -11.55
C THR A 223 -19.33 -18.20 -11.11
N ALA A 224 -19.93 -18.48 -9.96
CA ALA A 224 -20.05 -19.83 -9.41
C ALA A 224 -21.33 -19.94 -8.59
N ASN A 225 -21.81 -21.17 -8.37
CA ASN A 225 -22.89 -21.44 -7.45
C ASN A 225 -22.33 -21.73 -6.06
N VAL A 226 -22.90 -21.10 -5.05
CA VAL A 226 -22.55 -21.36 -3.65
C VAL A 226 -23.42 -22.48 -3.11
N LEU A 227 -22.82 -23.54 -2.62
CA LEU A 227 -23.48 -24.68 -1.99
C LEU A 227 -23.35 -24.53 -0.48
N ILE A 228 -24.48 -24.27 0.17
CA ILE A 228 -24.57 -24.18 1.64
C ILE A 228 -25.14 -25.50 2.16
N PRO A 229 -24.42 -26.29 2.96
CA PRO A 229 -24.96 -27.50 3.53
C PRO A 229 -26.03 -27.17 4.56
N TYR A 230 -27.25 -27.62 4.34
CA TYR A 230 -28.36 -27.52 5.25
C TYR A 230 -28.50 -28.81 6.06
N ASN A 231 -28.31 -28.76 7.37
CA ASN A 231 -28.76 -29.81 8.24
C ASN A 231 -30.30 -29.68 8.43
N MET A 232 -31.05 -30.44 7.70
CA MET A 232 -32.46 -30.64 8.05
C MET A 232 -32.53 -31.61 9.26
N GLU A 233 -32.42 -31.09 10.47
CA GLU A 233 -32.85 -31.86 11.63
C GLU A 233 -34.38 -31.81 11.70
N ASN A 234 -34.97 -32.97 11.38
CA ASN A 234 -36.31 -33.42 11.73
C ASN A 234 -37.49 -32.43 11.61
N VAL A 235 -38.07 -32.38 10.46
CA VAL A 235 -39.53 -32.16 10.38
C VAL A 235 -40.18 -33.52 10.24
N ILE A 236 -40.36 -34.24 11.35
CA ILE A 236 -41.36 -35.26 11.48
C ILE A 236 -42.57 -34.59 12.13
N SER A 237 -43.59 -34.42 11.33
CA SER A 237 -44.97 -34.03 11.73
C SER A 237 -45.57 -35.04 12.70
#